data_b8e479a2fc374aaa1679b0f7f9486484
#
_entry.id   b8e479a2fc374aaa1679b0f7f9486484
#
_cell.length_a   1.000
_cell.length_b   1.000
_cell.length_c   1.000
_cell.angle_alpha   90.00
_cell.angle_beta   90.00
_cell.angle_gamma   90.00
#
_symmetry.space_group_name_H-M   'P 1'
#
loop_
_entity.id
_entity.type
_entity.pdbx_description
1 polymer ?
#
loop_
_entity_poly.entity_id
_entity_poly.type
_entity_poly.pdbx_seq_one_letter_code
_entity_poly.pdbx_strand_id
1 'polypeptide(L)'
;MSKPSAFVRIPKERIGVLVGPDGKVKRDIEEKLQVELRVESTDGGVEITLNENATDPSVIFKAKDTVTAIGRGFPPENAFRIIRNEDTVFDSIDLRTIFGRSESDIKRVKGRIIGMNGKTRRTIEELTEADMVVYGHTIGLIGTFEQVDAARNAVQMLIQGSQHHTVYNFLQKKRRELKKQMLELWEKPEEKK
;
A
#
# COMPACT_ATOMS: atom_id res chain seq x y z
N MET A 1 -25.47 18.84 10.14
CA MET A 1 -25.06 17.66 9.36
C MET A 1 -23.76 17.12 9.95
N SER A 2 -23.66 15.82 10.25
CA SER A 2 -22.42 15.23 10.73
C SER A 2 -21.37 15.30 9.63
N LYS A 3 -20.15 15.78 9.97
CA LYS A 3 -19.03 15.81 9.02
C LYS A 3 -18.68 14.37 8.62
N PRO A 4 -18.35 14.10 7.35
CA PRO A 4 -17.81 12.81 6.95
C PRO A 4 -16.57 12.48 7.79
N SER A 5 -16.55 11.32 8.40
CA SER A 5 -15.42 10.85 9.21
C SER A 5 -15.08 9.41 8.87
N ALA A 6 -13.82 9.06 9.02
CA ALA A 6 -13.32 7.69 8.89
C ALA A 6 -12.50 7.34 10.14
N PHE A 7 -12.51 6.08 10.52
CA PHE A 7 -11.75 5.58 11.66
C PHE A 7 -10.79 4.50 11.20
N VAL A 8 -9.53 4.58 11.66
CA VAL A 8 -8.48 3.60 11.39
C VAL A 8 -7.82 3.22 12.71
N ARG A 9 -7.49 1.95 12.89
CA ARG A 9 -6.66 1.51 14.01
C ARG A 9 -5.29 1.09 13.50
N ILE A 10 -4.23 1.67 14.06
CA ILE A 10 -2.84 1.35 13.75
C ILE A 10 -2.14 0.78 15.01
N PRO A 11 -1.07 -0.02 14.82
CA PRO A 11 -0.25 -0.47 15.96
C PRO A 11 0.33 0.72 16.74
N LYS A 12 0.35 0.62 18.07
CA LYS A 12 0.85 1.69 18.96
C LYS A 12 2.27 2.13 18.61
N GLU A 13 3.13 1.18 18.26
CA GLU A 13 4.50 1.43 17.85
C GLU A 13 4.63 2.24 16.55
N ARG A 14 3.56 2.33 15.77
CA ARG A 14 3.51 3.13 14.53
C ARG A 14 2.94 4.54 14.72
N ILE A 15 2.38 4.84 15.88
CA ILE A 15 1.84 6.17 16.20
C ILE A 15 2.93 7.24 16.05
N GLY A 16 4.12 6.99 16.63
CA GLY A 16 5.24 7.92 16.52
C GLY A 16 5.67 8.20 15.07
N VAL A 17 5.57 7.19 14.18
CA VAL A 17 5.87 7.36 12.76
C VAL A 17 4.79 8.17 12.06
N LEU A 18 3.50 7.97 12.40
CA LEU A 18 2.39 8.74 11.84
C LEU A 18 2.44 10.20 12.27
N VAL A 19 2.78 10.46 13.53
CA VAL A 19 2.93 11.84 14.03
C VAL A 19 4.18 12.48 13.42
N GLY A 20 5.28 11.74 13.36
CA GLY A 20 6.58 12.19 12.86
C GLY A 20 7.29 13.17 13.81
N PRO A 21 8.52 13.60 13.47
CA PRO A 21 9.24 14.61 14.24
C PRO A 21 8.42 15.90 14.33
N ASP A 22 8.25 16.41 15.54
CA ASP A 22 7.50 17.64 15.83
C ASP A 22 6.09 17.69 15.21
N GLY A 23 5.48 16.52 14.96
CA GLY A 23 4.15 16.43 14.35
C GLY A 23 4.14 16.70 12.83
N LYS A 24 5.28 16.69 12.18
CA LYS A 24 5.41 17.08 10.75
C LYS A 24 4.62 16.16 9.83
N VAL A 25 4.74 14.83 9.98
CA VAL A 25 4.07 13.87 9.09
C VAL A 25 2.55 14.02 9.18
N LYS A 26 2.03 14.14 10.41
CA LYS A 26 0.62 14.39 10.65
C LYS A 26 0.14 15.67 9.97
N ARG A 27 0.85 16.80 10.21
CA ARG A 27 0.50 18.08 9.58
C ARG A 27 0.54 18.03 8.07
N ASP A 28 1.55 17.39 7.48
CA ASP A 28 1.68 17.23 6.02
C ASP A 28 0.47 16.49 5.41
N ILE A 29 -0.08 15.49 6.12
CA ILE A 29 -1.30 14.79 5.69
C ILE A 29 -2.51 15.70 5.80
N GLU A 30 -2.66 16.38 6.95
CA GLU A 30 -3.79 17.28 7.24
C GLU A 30 -3.87 18.43 6.23
N GLU A 31 -2.75 19.07 5.94
CA GLU A 31 -2.68 20.20 5.00
C GLU A 31 -2.94 19.78 3.56
N LYS A 32 -2.32 18.68 3.09
CA LYS A 32 -2.46 18.23 1.69
C LYS A 32 -3.82 17.67 1.36
N LEU A 33 -4.48 17.05 2.31
CA LEU A 33 -5.79 16.42 2.11
C LEU A 33 -6.96 17.22 2.75
N GLN A 34 -6.67 18.34 3.39
CA GLN A 34 -7.68 19.17 4.06
C GLN A 34 -8.52 18.35 5.04
N VAL A 35 -7.86 17.53 5.86
CA VAL A 35 -8.45 16.70 6.91
C VAL A 35 -7.90 17.07 8.28
N GLU A 36 -8.59 16.69 9.33
CA GLU A 36 -8.10 16.72 10.71
C GLU A 36 -7.86 15.28 11.18
N LEU A 37 -6.70 15.00 11.73
CA LEU A 37 -6.32 13.69 12.30
C LEU A 37 -6.31 13.77 13.83
N ARG A 38 -7.19 13.06 14.49
CA ARG A 38 -7.14 12.84 15.94
C ARG A 38 -6.56 11.48 16.24
N VAL A 39 -5.38 11.48 16.87
CA VAL A 39 -4.65 10.26 17.16
C VAL A 39 -4.77 9.94 18.65
N GLU A 40 -5.36 8.79 18.97
CA GLU A 40 -5.43 8.27 20.33
C GLU A 40 -4.22 7.38 20.62
N SER A 41 -3.36 7.87 21.52
CA SER A 41 -2.12 7.18 21.89
C SER A 41 -2.35 5.90 22.73
N THR A 42 -3.53 5.79 23.35
CA THR A 42 -3.85 4.69 24.29
C THR A 42 -4.14 3.38 23.56
N ASP A 43 -4.84 3.43 22.42
CA ASP A 43 -5.29 2.22 21.70
C ASP A 43 -4.90 2.19 20.22
N GLY A 44 -4.29 3.27 19.72
CA GLY A 44 -3.88 3.39 18.31
C GLY A 44 -5.02 3.77 17.37
N GLY A 45 -6.13 4.29 17.92
CA GLY A 45 -7.23 4.84 17.15
C GLY A 45 -6.83 6.13 16.44
N VAL A 46 -7.21 6.27 15.19
CA VAL A 46 -7.05 7.48 14.40
C VAL A 46 -8.39 7.83 13.78
N GLU A 47 -8.96 8.93 14.23
CA GLU A 47 -10.15 9.52 13.64
C GLU A 47 -9.72 10.54 12.58
N ILE A 48 -10.30 10.44 11.39
CA ILE A 48 -10.03 11.30 10.24
C ILE A 48 -11.31 12.04 9.92
N THR A 49 -11.29 13.36 9.98
CA THR A 49 -12.47 14.20 9.73
C THR A 49 -12.16 15.22 8.65
N LEU A 50 -13.09 15.43 7.72
CA LEU A 50 -12.94 16.46 6.70
C LEU A 50 -12.99 17.87 7.31
N ASN A 51 -12.09 18.74 6.87
CA ASN A 51 -12.18 20.18 7.19
C ASN A 51 -13.37 20.83 6.48
N GLU A 52 -13.86 21.94 7.00
CA GLU A 52 -14.99 22.67 6.41
C GLU A 52 -14.68 23.23 5.01
N ASN A 53 -13.39 23.45 4.73
CA ASN A 53 -12.91 23.98 3.45
C ASN A 53 -12.55 22.89 2.42
N ALA A 54 -12.75 21.61 2.76
CA ALA A 54 -12.45 20.52 1.83
C ALA A 54 -13.42 20.55 0.64
N THR A 55 -12.87 20.72 -0.55
CA THR A 55 -13.64 20.79 -1.81
C THR A 55 -14.08 19.42 -2.30
N ASP A 56 -13.32 18.37 -2.00
CA ASP A 56 -13.57 17.00 -2.43
C ASP A 56 -13.70 16.04 -1.24
N PRO A 57 -14.91 15.52 -0.97
CA PRO A 57 -15.10 14.56 0.12
C PRO A 57 -14.33 13.24 -0.07
N SER A 58 -13.92 12.89 -1.28
CA SER A 58 -13.23 11.63 -1.57
C SER A 58 -11.80 11.57 -0.98
N VAL A 59 -11.21 12.72 -0.67
CA VAL A 59 -9.87 12.78 -0.06
C VAL A 59 -9.78 12.04 1.28
N ILE A 60 -10.92 11.83 1.96
CA ILE A 60 -10.96 11.06 3.21
C ILE A 60 -10.50 9.61 3.00
N PHE A 61 -10.77 9.02 1.82
CA PHE A 61 -10.31 7.68 1.49
C PHE A 61 -8.80 7.65 1.28
N LYS A 62 -8.23 8.66 0.59
CA LYS A 62 -6.78 8.81 0.45
C LYS A 62 -6.09 9.01 1.80
N ALA A 63 -6.69 9.80 2.70
CA ALA A 63 -6.19 9.99 4.06
C ALA A 63 -6.22 8.66 4.84
N LYS A 64 -7.32 7.92 4.76
CA LYS A 64 -7.47 6.61 5.38
C LYS A 64 -6.40 5.63 4.87
N ASP A 65 -6.20 5.55 3.56
CA ASP A 65 -5.22 4.64 2.95
C ASP A 65 -3.80 5.03 3.34
N THR A 66 -3.47 6.33 3.35
CA THR A 66 -2.15 6.84 3.78
C THR A 66 -1.86 6.49 5.24
N VAL A 67 -2.82 6.76 6.15
CA VAL A 67 -2.70 6.42 7.58
C VAL A 67 -2.58 4.89 7.76
N THR A 68 -3.38 4.12 7.02
CA THR A 68 -3.32 2.66 7.07
C THR A 68 -1.97 2.15 6.56
N ALA A 69 -1.45 2.67 5.45
CA ALA A 69 -0.15 2.30 4.89
C ALA A 69 0.99 2.54 5.90
N ILE A 70 1.02 3.70 6.56
CA ILE A 70 1.96 4.00 7.63
C ILE A 70 1.80 3.00 8.78
N GLY A 71 0.58 2.74 9.21
CA GLY A 71 0.27 1.75 10.26
C GLY A 71 0.68 0.31 9.88
N ARG A 72 0.69 -0.02 8.60
CA ARG A 72 1.12 -1.33 8.07
C ARG A 72 2.61 -1.40 7.74
N GLY A 73 3.40 -0.42 8.16
CA GLY A 73 4.86 -0.48 8.15
C GLY A 73 5.54 0.33 7.06
N PHE A 74 4.82 1.00 6.18
CA PHE A 74 5.44 1.90 5.21
C PHE A 74 6.07 3.11 5.89
N PRO A 75 7.24 3.57 5.42
CA PRO A 75 7.74 4.88 5.79
C PRO A 75 6.84 5.97 5.18
N PRO A 76 6.77 7.17 5.83
CA PRO A 76 5.91 8.26 5.35
C PRO A 76 6.17 8.64 3.89
N GLU A 77 7.43 8.61 3.45
CA GLU A 77 7.84 8.99 2.08
C GLU A 77 7.14 8.13 1.02
N ASN A 78 7.03 6.81 1.26
CA ASN A 78 6.33 5.88 0.36
C ASN A 78 4.82 6.05 0.46
N ALA A 79 4.28 6.20 1.68
CA ALA A 79 2.84 6.40 1.90
C ALA A 79 2.34 7.70 1.23
N PHE A 80 3.16 8.75 1.19
CA PHE A 80 2.81 10.00 0.50
C PHE A 80 2.67 9.88 -1.01
N ARG A 81 3.10 8.78 -1.64
CA ARG A 81 2.80 8.53 -3.06
C ARG A 81 1.29 8.47 -3.32
N ILE A 82 0.50 7.95 -2.36
CA ILE A 82 -0.97 7.89 -2.42
C ILE A 82 -1.58 9.30 -2.52
N ILE A 83 -0.95 10.27 -1.84
CA ILE A 83 -1.42 11.67 -1.85
C ILE A 83 -0.99 12.39 -3.13
N ARG A 84 0.25 12.14 -3.59
CA ARG A 84 0.87 12.88 -4.70
C ARG A 84 0.34 12.48 -6.07
N ASN A 85 0.00 11.21 -6.23
CA ASN A 85 -0.41 10.64 -7.52
C ASN A 85 -1.85 10.12 -7.42
N GLU A 86 -2.69 10.53 -8.35
CA GLU A 86 -4.11 10.16 -8.37
C GLU A 86 -4.31 8.66 -8.61
N ASP A 87 -3.45 8.06 -9.45
CA ASP A 87 -3.52 6.66 -9.85
C ASP A 87 -2.85 5.69 -8.85
N THR A 88 -2.28 6.23 -7.75
CA THR A 88 -1.64 5.39 -6.74
C THR A 88 -2.66 4.88 -5.74
N VAL A 89 -2.69 3.56 -5.60
CA VAL A 89 -3.55 2.84 -4.65
C VAL A 89 -2.73 2.13 -3.59
N PHE A 90 -3.34 1.91 -2.44
CA PHE A 90 -2.84 1.06 -1.37
C PHE A 90 -3.66 -0.21 -1.30
N ASP A 91 -2.99 -1.34 -1.16
CA ASP A 91 -3.63 -2.64 -0.90
C ASP A 91 -2.87 -3.40 0.18
N SER A 92 -3.55 -4.30 0.88
CA SER A 92 -2.94 -5.12 1.91
C SER A 92 -3.51 -6.52 1.97
N ILE A 93 -2.62 -7.49 2.21
CA ILE A 93 -2.96 -8.90 2.41
C ILE A 93 -2.68 -9.23 3.88
N ASP A 94 -3.73 -9.58 4.62
CA ASP A 94 -3.59 -10.05 5.99
C ASP A 94 -3.46 -11.58 6.00
N LEU A 95 -2.30 -12.08 6.42
CA LEU A 95 -2.02 -13.52 6.48
C LEU A 95 -2.86 -14.26 7.54
N ARG A 96 -3.40 -13.54 8.52
CA ARG A 96 -4.30 -14.13 9.52
C ARG A 96 -5.66 -14.50 8.94
N THR A 97 -6.12 -13.81 7.92
CA THR A 97 -7.35 -14.19 7.21
C THR A 97 -7.20 -15.50 6.46
N ILE A 98 -5.98 -15.87 6.08
CA ILE A 98 -5.67 -17.08 5.30
C ILE A 98 -5.28 -18.24 6.21
N PHE A 99 -4.42 -18.00 7.20
CA PHE A 99 -3.83 -19.03 8.07
C PHE A 99 -4.39 -19.02 9.49
N GLY A 100 -5.36 -18.16 9.79
CA GLY A 100 -5.89 -18.01 11.13
C GLY A 100 -4.79 -17.58 12.12
N ARG A 101 -4.71 -18.25 13.26
CA ARG A 101 -3.71 -17.96 14.32
C ARG A 101 -2.45 -18.83 14.24
N SER A 102 -2.22 -19.54 13.14
CA SER A 102 -1.03 -20.39 12.96
C SER A 102 0.22 -19.51 12.74
N GLU A 103 0.89 -19.14 13.83
CA GLU A 103 2.12 -18.33 13.78
C GLU A 103 3.24 -19.02 12.99
N SER A 104 3.31 -20.37 13.00
CA SER A 104 4.29 -21.14 12.23
C SER A 104 4.10 -21.00 10.74
N ASP A 105 2.85 -21.09 10.25
CA ASP A 105 2.52 -20.94 8.83
C ASP A 105 2.75 -19.50 8.38
N ILE A 106 2.31 -18.53 9.17
CA ILE A 106 2.55 -17.10 8.89
C ILE A 106 4.05 -16.83 8.79
N LYS A 107 4.86 -17.32 9.73
CA LYS A 107 6.31 -17.14 9.71
C LYS A 107 6.95 -17.80 8.49
N ARG A 108 6.54 -19.02 8.16
CA ARG A 108 7.03 -19.76 7.00
C ARG A 108 6.72 -19.01 5.69
N VAL A 109 5.48 -18.55 5.53
CA VAL A 109 5.05 -17.84 4.31
C VAL A 109 5.73 -16.46 4.21
N LYS A 110 5.83 -15.72 5.32
CA LYS A 110 6.61 -14.47 5.34
C LYS A 110 8.05 -14.68 4.91
N GLY A 111 8.69 -15.74 5.40
CA GLY A 111 10.06 -16.10 4.99
C GLY A 111 10.17 -16.35 3.48
N ARG A 112 9.18 -16.99 2.86
CA ARG A 112 9.12 -17.20 1.40
C ARG A 112 8.96 -15.90 0.64
N ILE A 113 8.07 -15.01 1.10
CA ILE A 113 7.76 -13.73 0.46
C ILE A 113 8.96 -12.76 0.57
N ILE A 114 9.62 -12.72 1.71
CA ILE A 114 10.82 -11.90 1.91
C ILE A 114 11.99 -12.48 1.12
N GLY A 115 12.16 -13.80 1.19
CA GLY A 115 13.28 -14.51 0.60
C GLY A 115 14.60 -14.28 1.34
N MET A 116 15.62 -15.00 0.93
CA MET A 116 16.96 -14.89 1.51
C MET A 116 17.49 -13.45 1.33
N ASN A 117 17.87 -12.81 2.43
CA ASN A 117 18.34 -11.41 2.45
C ASN A 117 17.39 -10.41 1.75
N GLY A 118 16.08 -10.68 1.75
CA GLY A 118 15.09 -9.84 1.12
C GLY A 118 15.06 -9.92 -0.42
N LYS A 119 15.70 -10.92 -1.02
CA LYS A 119 15.82 -11.04 -2.48
C LYS A 119 14.46 -11.13 -3.18
N THR A 120 13.56 -12.00 -2.69
CA THR A 120 12.26 -12.20 -3.32
C THR A 120 11.42 -10.92 -3.28
N ARG A 121 11.37 -10.24 -2.13
CA ARG A 121 10.67 -8.96 -2.00
C ARG A 121 11.20 -7.94 -3.00
N ARG A 122 12.53 -7.72 -3.04
CA ARG A 122 13.15 -6.78 -3.99
C ARG A 122 12.88 -7.14 -5.44
N THR A 123 12.92 -8.42 -5.80
CA THR A 123 12.61 -8.85 -7.17
C THR A 123 11.15 -8.56 -7.54
N ILE A 124 10.20 -8.74 -6.60
CA ILE A 124 8.81 -8.35 -6.84
C ILE A 124 8.71 -6.84 -7.05
N GLU A 125 9.30 -6.02 -6.15
CA GLU A 125 9.31 -4.56 -6.26
C GLU A 125 9.91 -4.09 -7.60
N GLU A 126 11.06 -4.64 -8.01
CA GLU A 126 11.73 -4.30 -9.26
C GLU A 126 10.94 -4.67 -10.52
N LEU A 127 10.24 -5.82 -10.51
CA LEU A 127 9.50 -6.29 -11.68
C LEU A 127 8.11 -5.66 -11.79
N THR A 128 7.49 -5.26 -10.69
CA THR A 128 6.17 -4.63 -10.65
C THR A 128 6.20 -3.12 -10.53
N GLU A 129 7.31 -2.57 -10.03
CA GLU A 129 7.46 -1.14 -9.67
C GLU A 129 6.50 -0.70 -8.53
N ALA A 130 5.87 -1.67 -7.85
CA ALA A 130 5.11 -1.43 -6.64
C ALA A 130 6.04 -1.41 -5.42
N ASP A 131 5.82 -0.51 -4.47
CA ASP A 131 6.45 -0.59 -3.15
C ASP A 131 5.80 -1.71 -2.33
N MET A 132 6.60 -2.49 -1.62
CA MET A 132 6.12 -3.61 -0.82
C MET A 132 6.72 -3.60 0.57
N VAL A 133 5.88 -3.81 1.58
CA VAL A 133 6.31 -3.98 2.97
C VAL A 133 5.72 -5.24 3.58
N VAL A 134 6.50 -5.92 4.41
CA VAL A 134 6.03 -7.06 5.22
C VAL A 134 6.16 -6.67 6.68
N TYR A 135 5.04 -6.40 7.33
CA TYR A 135 4.99 -5.93 8.71
C TYR A 135 3.96 -6.71 9.53
N GLY A 136 4.35 -7.18 10.73
CA GLY A 136 3.48 -8.02 11.54
C GLY A 136 3.01 -9.27 10.78
N HIS A 137 1.72 -9.38 10.55
CA HIS A 137 1.07 -10.44 9.77
C HIS A 137 0.51 -9.91 8.44
N THR A 138 0.86 -8.70 8.04
CA THR A 138 0.33 -8.01 6.87
C THR A 138 1.42 -7.78 5.82
N ILE A 139 1.05 -7.90 4.55
CA ILE A 139 1.85 -7.51 3.41
C ILE A 139 1.14 -6.30 2.81
N GLY A 140 1.80 -5.15 2.79
CA GLY A 140 1.29 -3.92 2.18
C GLY A 140 1.91 -3.71 0.80
N LEU A 141 1.13 -3.12 -0.11
CA LEU A 141 1.49 -2.80 -1.49
C LEU A 141 1.05 -1.38 -1.82
N ILE A 142 1.91 -0.59 -2.46
CA ILE A 142 1.59 0.76 -2.95
C ILE A 142 2.11 0.88 -4.39
N GLY A 143 1.27 1.38 -5.29
CA GLY A 143 1.61 1.58 -6.71
C GLY A 143 0.38 1.92 -7.53
N THR A 144 0.49 1.91 -8.86
CA THR A 144 -0.71 1.97 -9.71
C THR A 144 -1.51 0.69 -9.57
N PHE A 145 -2.74 0.70 -10.04
CA PHE A 145 -3.61 -0.49 -9.98
C PHE A 145 -2.93 -1.73 -10.60
N GLU A 146 -2.32 -1.57 -11.78
CA GLU A 146 -1.66 -2.67 -12.49
C GLU A 146 -0.41 -3.17 -11.76
N GLN A 147 0.36 -2.26 -11.16
CA GLN A 147 1.55 -2.60 -10.37
C GLN A 147 1.16 -3.40 -9.13
N VAL A 148 0.16 -2.92 -8.41
CA VAL A 148 -0.37 -3.55 -7.19
C VAL A 148 -1.00 -4.90 -7.52
N ASP A 149 -1.80 -5.01 -8.61
CA ASP A 149 -2.40 -6.27 -9.05
C ASP A 149 -1.32 -7.32 -9.38
N ALA A 150 -0.29 -6.94 -10.14
CA ALA A 150 0.82 -7.85 -10.46
C ALA A 150 1.57 -8.30 -9.20
N ALA A 151 1.86 -7.39 -8.27
CA ALA A 151 2.53 -7.71 -7.01
C ALA A 151 1.66 -8.60 -6.12
N ARG A 152 0.35 -8.30 -6.02
CA ARG A 152 -0.62 -9.11 -5.27
C ARG A 152 -0.69 -10.55 -5.79
N ASN A 153 -0.80 -10.71 -7.11
CA ASN A 153 -0.85 -12.03 -7.74
C ASN A 153 0.44 -12.82 -7.46
N ALA A 154 1.61 -12.19 -7.54
CA ALA A 154 2.89 -12.82 -7.19
C ALA A 154 2.93 -13.28 -5.72
N VAL A 155 2.47 -12.43 -4.80
CA VAL A 155 2.39 -12.76 -3.38
C VAL A 155 1.41 -13.93 -3.14
N GLN A 156 0.26 -13.93 -3.81
CA GLN A 156 -0.71 -15.03 -3.71
C GLN A 156 -0.14 -16.36 -4.21
N MET A 157 0.60 -16.35 -5.33
CA MET A 157 1.30 -17.54 -5.82
C MET A 157 2.29 -18.08 -4.78
N LEU A 158 3.05 -17.20 -4.10
CA LEU A 158 3.97 -17.60 -3.02
C LEU A 158 3.23 -18.17 -1.81
N ILE A 159 2.09 -17.60 -1.44
CA ILE A 159 1.22 -18.09 -0.37
C ILE A 159 0.72 -19.51 -0.68
N GLN A 160 0.32 -19.75 -1.94
CA GLN A 160 -0.16 -21.04 -2.44
C GLN A 160 0.95 -22.09 -2.61
N GLY A 161 2.22 -21.72 -2.42
CA GLY A 161 3.35 -22.64 -2.47
C GLY A 161 4.08 -22.71 -3.81
N SER A 162 3.79 -21.84 -4.76
CA SER A 162 4.48 -21.79 -6.07
C SER A 162 5.99 -21.56 -5.87
N GLN A 163 6.80 -22.19 -6.72
CA GLN A 163 8.25 -21.99 -6.69
C GLN A 163 8.60 -20.55 -7.10
N HIS A 164 9.67 -19.99 -6.50
CA HIS A 164 10.09 -18.61 -6.76
C HIS A 164 10.35 -18.33 -8.24
N HIS A 165 11.00 -19.26 -8.96
CA HIS A 165 11.28 -19.07 -10.38
C HIS A 165 9.98 -18.94 -11.21
N THR A 166 8.92 -19.68 -10.85
CA THR A 166 7.61 -19.61 -11.52
C THR A 166 6.99 -18.23 -11.32
N VAL A 167 7.10 -17.70 -10.11
CA VAL A 167 6.63 -16.33 -9.80
C VAL A 167 7.41 -15.28 -10.57
N TYR A 168 8.73 -15.42 -10.66
CA TYR A 168 9.57 -14.49 -11.42
C TYR A 168 9.26 -14.52 -12.91
N ASN A 169 9.06 -15.70 -13.49
CA ASN A 169 8.64 -15.85 -14.90
C ASN A 169 7.28 -15.19 -15.16
N PHE A 170 6.32 -15.37 -14.24
CA PHE A 170 5.03 -14.70 -14.30
C PHE A 170 5.20 -13.18 -14.32
N LEU A 171 5.98 -12.62 -13.37
CA LEU A 171 6.20 -11.18 -13.29
C LEU A 171 6.93 -10.62 -14.52
N GLN A 172 7.93 -11.32 -15.04
CA GLN A 172 8.62 -10.90 -16.27
C GLN A 172 7.69 -10.89 -17.49
N LYS A 173 6.76 -11.86 -17.57
CA LYS A 173 5.75 -11.88 -18.62
C LYS A 173 4.80 -10.69 -18.47
N LYS A 174 4.28 -10.44 -17.27
CA LYS A 174 3.40 -9.29 -16.97
C LYS A 174 4.07 -7.96 -17.30
N ARG A 175 5.32 -7.77 -16.89
CA ARG A 175 6.09 -6.55 -17.20
C ARG A 175 6.22 -6.32 -18.72
N ARG A 176 6.45 -7.38 -19.50
CA ARG A 176 6.51 -7.29 -20.97
C ARG A 176 5.17 -6.92 -21.58
N GLU A 177 4.07 -7.53 -21.08
CA GLU A 177 2.71 -7.22 -21.53
C GLU A 177 2.35 -5.76 -21.27
N LEU A 178 2.59 -5.26 -20.06
CA LEU A 178 2.31 -3.86 -19.70
C LEU A 178 3.13 -2.88 -20.54
N LYS A 179 4.43 -3.14 -20.76
CA LYS A 179 5.26 -2.31 -21.64
C LYS A 179 4.75 -2.29 -23.06
N LYS A 180 4.31 -3.45 -23.60
CA LYS A 180 3.74 -3.54 -24.95
C LYS A 180 2.46 -2.72 -25.07
N GLN A 181 1.54 -2.83 -24.09
CA GLN A 181 0.30 -2.05 -24.07
C GLN A 181 0.57 -0.54 -24.03
N MET A 182 1.54 -0.10 -23.22
CA MET A 182 1.93 1.32 -23.20
C MET A 182 2.44 1.79 -24.55
N LEU A 183 3.28 1.02 -25.23
CA LEU A 183 3.80 1.37 -26.57
C LEU A 183 2.67 1.41 -27.61
N GLU A 184 1.75 0.45 -27.59
CA GLU A 184 0.59 0.44 -28.52
C GLU A 184 -0.35 1.64 -28.33
N LEU A 185 -0.49 2.15 -27.09
CA LEU A 185 -1.25 3.37 -26.80
C LEU A 185 -0.56 4.63 -27.36
N TRP A 186 0.79 4.64 -27.41
CA TRP A 186 1.55 5.76 -27.97
C TRP A 186 1.60 5.72 -29.51
N GLU A 187 1.52 4.51 -30.12
CA GLU A 187 1.61 4.33 -31.57
C GLU A 187 0.26 4.52 -32.30
N LYS A 188 -0.86 4.65 -31.61
CA LYS A 188 -2.15 5.02 -32.20
C LYS A 188 -2.31 6.56 -32.18
N PRO A 189 -1.98 7.29 -33.28
CA PRO A 189 -2.40 8.68 -33.42
C PRO A 189 -3.93 8.68 -33.39
N GLU A 190 -4.53 9.60 -32.63
CA GLU A 190 -5.95 9.87 -32.72
C GLU A 190 -6.29 10.17 -34.19
N GLU A 191 -6.97 9.26 -34.87
CA GLU A 191 -7.68 9.61 -36.12
C GLU A 191 -8.78 10.61 -35.74
N LYS A 192 -8.43 11.88 -35.75
CA LYS A 192 -9.43 12.95 -35.75
C LYS A 192 -10.20 12.88 -37.06
N LYS A 193 -11.42 12.37 -36.98
CA LYS A 193 -12.50 12.67 -37.94
C LYS A 193 -13.27 13.87 -37.46
#